data_0d76ed26f86f909cc6479ebc6dd54d24
#
_entry.id   0d76ed26f86f909cc6479ebc6dd54d24
#
_cell.length_a   1.000
_cell.length_b   1.000
_cell.length_c   1.000
_cell.angle_alpha   90.00
_cell.angle_beta   90.00
_cell.angle_gamma   90.00
#
_symmetry.space_group_name_H-M   'P 1'
#
loop_
_entity.id
_entity.type
_entity.pdbx_description
1 polymer ?
#
loop_
_entity_poly.entity_id
_entity_poly.type
_entity_poly.pdbx_seq_one_letter_code
_entity_poly.pdbx_strand_id
1 'polypeptide(L)'
;MHDLELTEEQIMIRDMARDFARNEIAPHAQTWEKAGWIDDALVGKLGELGLLGMVVPEQWGGTYIDYVAYALAVEEISAADAATGTLMSVHSSVGCGPILNYGTDAQKHTWLEKLATGKAIGCFCLTEPHAGSEAHNLRTRAELQGDEWVINGAKQFVSNGKRAKLAIVFAVTDPELGKKGLSAFLVPTDNPGFVVDRSEHKMGIRASDTCAVTLNNCRIPASSLLGERGKGLAIALSNLEGGRIGIAAQALGIARAAFEAALAYARERVQFDKPIIEHQSIANLLADMHTRINATRLLILHAARLRSAGQPCLSEASQAKLFASEMAEWVCSKAIQIHGGYGYLEDYPVERYYRDARITQIYEGSSEIQRLLIARELRHYLV
;
A
#
# COMPACT_ATOMS: atom_id res chain seq x y z
N MET A 1 6.57 -11.02 -22.97
CA MET A 1 7.33 -9.83 -22.50
C MET A 1 8.69 -10.36 -22.12
N HIS A 2 9.77 -9.93 -22.79
CA HIS A 2 11.11 -10.33 -22.39
C HIS A 2 11.31 -9.90 -20.94
N ASP A 3 11.71 -10.81 -20.07
CA ASP A 3 11.94 -10.54 -18.65
C ASP A 3 13.04 -9.49 -18.55
N LEU A 4 12.68 -8.31 -18.12
CA LEU A 4 13.52 -7.09 -18.00
C LEU A 4 14.68 -7.35 -17.02
N GLU A 5 15.60 -8.26 -17.38
CA GLU A 5 16.74 -8.67 -16.54
C GLU A 5 16.33 -9.03 -15.10
N LEU A 6 15.21 -9.76 -14.95
CA LEU A 6 14.80 -10.33 -13.68
C LEU A 6 15.63 -11.57 -13.36
N THR A 7 15.98 -11.76 -12.09
CA THR A 7 16.62 -13.00 -11.64
C THR A 7 15.63 -14.17 -11.65
N GLU A 8 16.14 -15.41 -11.63
CA GLU A 8 15.29 -16.60 -11.54
C GLU A 8 14.40 -16.58 -10.28
N GLU A 9 14.93 -16.11 -9.16
CA GLU A 9 14.18 -15.97 -7.91
C GLU A 9 13.04 -14.94 -8.02
N GLN A 10 13.30 -13.79 -8.64
CA GLN A 10 12.28 -12.76 -8.88
C GLN A 10 11.16 -13.27 -9.79
N ILE A 11 11.52 -14.04 -10.84
CA ILE A 11 10.56 -14.68 -11.74
C ILE A 11 9.72 -15.70 -10.97
N MET A 12 10.35 -16.55 -10.16
CA MET A 12 9.67 -17.57 -9.37
C MET A 12 8.66 -16.96 -8.38
N ILE A 13 9.03 -15.89 -7.69
CA ILE A 13 8.14 -15.16 -6.78
C ILE A 13 6.97 -14.53 -7.54
N ARG A 14 7.25 -13.85 -8.65
CA ARG A 14 6.20 -13.28 -9.50
C ARG A 14 5.19 -14.35 -9.94
N ASP A 15 5.67 -15.46 -10.42
CA ASP A 15 4.81 -16.52 -10.98
C ASP A 15 4.02 -17.22 -9.86
N MET A 16 4.62 -17.47 -8.68
CA MET A 16 3.94 -17.96 -7.49
C MET A 16 2.83 -16.99 -7.04
N ALA A 17 3.14 -15.70 -6.94
CA ALA A 17 2.17 -14.68 -6.55
C ALA A 17 1.03 -14.56 -7.57
N ARG A 18 1.32 -14.68 -8.87
CA ARG A 18 0.33 -14.70 -9.96
C ARG A 18 -0.61 -15.89 -9.86
N ASP A 19 -0.07 -17.09 -9.68
CA ASP A 19 -0.87 -18.30 -9.59
C ASP A 19 -1.77 -18.27 -8.36
N PHE A 20 -1.24 -17.83 -7.23
CA PHE A 20 -2.03 -17.64 -6.03
C PHE A 20 -3.12 -16.57 -6.24
N ALA A 21 -2.79 -15.43 -6.82
CA ALA A 21 -3.73 -14.35 -7.08
C ALA A 21 -4.88 -14.80 -7.99
N ARG A 22 -4.58 -15.57 -9.03
CA ARG A 22 -5.59 -16.09 -9.98
C ARG A 22 -6.51 -17.14 -9.37
N ASN A 23 -5.96 -18.03 -8.54
CA ASN A 23 -6.69 -19.19 -8.04
C ASN A 23 -7.42 -18.88 -6.71
N GLU A 24 -6.84 -18.07 -5.84
CA GLU A 24 -7.31 -17.88 -4.47
C GLU A 24 -7.90 -16.48 -4.22
N ILE A 25 -7.59 -15.46 -5.05
CA ILE A 25 -8.04 -14.09 -4.85
C ILE A 25 -9.10 -13.68 -5.87
N ALA A 26 -8.76 -13.77 -7.17
CA ALA A 26 -9.63 -13.27 -8.24
C ALA A 26 -11.07 -13.82 -8.19
N PRO A 27 -11.32 -15.11 -7.90
CA PRO A 27 -12.67 -15.66 -7.84
C PRO A 27 -13.52 -15.05 -6.71
N HIS A 28 -12.92 -14.50 -5.68
CA HIS A 28 -13.59 -14.00 -4.48
C HIS A 28 -13.66 -12.46 -4.41
N ALA A 29 -12.89 -11.75 -5.24
CA ALA A 29 -12.72 -10.30 -5.16
C ALA A 29 -14.05 -9.52 -5.17
N GLN A 30 -15.00 -9.89 -6.03
CA GLN A 30 -16.32 -9.24 -6.08
C GLN A 30 -17.17 -9.52 -4.82
N THR A 31 -17.06 -10.73 -4.28
CA THR A 31 -17.77 -11.09 -3.03
C THR A 31 -17.23 -10.29 -1.86
N TRP A 32 -15.91 -10.18 -1.73
CA TRP A 32 -15.26 -9.38 -0.68
C TRP A 32 -15.56 -7.89 -0.83
N GLU A 33 -15.55 -7.37 -2.06
CA GLU A 33 -15.94 -5.99 -2.36
C GLU A 33 -17.36 -5.68 -1.82
N LYS A 34 -18.33 -6.56 -2.08
CA LYS A 34 -19.71 -6.43 -1.60
C LYS A 34 -19.83 -6.60 -0.08
N ALA A 35 -19.06 -7.51 0.50
CA ALA A 35 -19.02 -7.73 1.94
C ALA A 35 -18.27 -6.62 2.71
N GLY A 36 -17.41 -5.86 2.03
CA GLY A 36 -16.54 -4.87 2.67
C GLY A 36 -15.44 -5.48 3.54
N TRP A 37 -15.07 -6.75 3.29
CA TRP A 37 -14.12 -7.51 4.10
C TRP A 37 -13.43 -8.62 3.32
N ILE A 38 -12.10 -8.69 3.44
CA ILE A 38 -11.30 -9.81 2.94
C ILE A 38 -11.34 -10.94 3.97
N ASP A 39 -11.58 -12.16 3.53
CA ASP A 39 -11.62 -13.33 4.40
C ASP A 39 -10.31 -13.50 5.20
N ASP A 40 -10.44 -13.80 6.50
CA ASP A 40 -9.30 -14.03 7.38
C ASP A 40 -8.50 -15.28 6.98
N ALA A 41 -9.15 -16.27 6.37
CA ALA A 41 -8.46 -17.44 5.84
C ALA A 41 -7.48 -17.07 4.72
N LEU A 42 -7.81 -16.09 3.87
CA LEU A 42 -6.87 -15.60 2.85
C LEU A 42 -5.66 -14.94 3.49
N VAL A 43 -5.86 -14.14 4.54
CA VAL A 43 -4.75 -13.48 5.24
C VAL A 43 -3.78 -14.51 5.83
N GLY A 44 -4.30 -15.62 6.38
CA GLY A 44 -3.49 -16.77 6.80
C GLY A 44 -2.65 -17.33 5.66
N LYS A 45 -3.27 -17.60 4.50
CA LYS A 45 -2.57 -18.12 3.30
C LYS A 45 -1.49 -17.17 2.78
N LEU A 46 -1.74 -15.84 2.79
CA LEU A 46 -0.72 -14.84 2.43
C LEU A 46 0.50 -14.93 3.36
N GLY A 47 0.27 -15.14 4.66
CA GLY A 47 1.33 -15.34 5.65
C GLY A 47 2.10 -16.64 5.43
N GLU A 48 1.41 -17.76 5.19
CA GLU A 48 2.01 -19.08 4.91
C GLU A 48 2.90 -19.05 3.66
N LEU A 49 2.52 -18.29 2.63
CA LEU A 49 3.31 -18.08 1.43
C LEU A 49 4.44 -17.04 1.61
N GLY A 50 4.56 -16.44 2.80
CA GLY A 50 5.56 -15.42 3.09
C GLY A 50 5.30 -14.04 2.46
N LEU A 51 4.14 -13.84 1.81
CA LEU A 51 3.81 -12.59 1.12
C LEU A 51 3.63 -11.40 2.08
N LEU A 52 3.36 -11.64 3.35
CA LEU A 52 3.28 -10.60 4.38
C LEU A 52 4.64 -10.25 4.97
N GLY A 53 5.65 -11.11 4.82
CA GLY A 53 7.01 -10.95 5.34
C GLY A 53 8.05 -10.50 4.32
N MET A 54 7.67 -10.08 3.11
CA MET A 54 8.59 -9.83 1.99
C MET A 54 9.58 -8.67 2.19
N VAL A 55 9.39 -7.81 3.18
CA VAL A 55 10.35 -6.75 3.55
C VAL A 55 11.12 -7.07 4.83
N VAL A 56 10.84 -8.22 5.45
CA VAL A 56 11.44 -8.67 6.72
C VAL A 56 12.48 -9.75 6.44
N PRO A 57 13.72 -9.63 6.94
CA PRO A 57 14.74 -10.68 6.82
C PRO A 57 14.34 -12.00 7.49
N GLU A 58 14.92 -13.10 7.00
CA GLU A 58 14.66 -14.46 7.47
C GLU A 58 14.89 -14.63 8.99
N GLN A 59 15.92 -14.00 9.54
CA GLN A 59 16.20 -14.03 10.99
C GLN A 59 15.04 -13.52 11.87
N TRP A 60 14.09 -12.78 11.30
CA TRP A 60 12.89 -12.26 11.94
C TRP A 60 11.61 -12.93 11.40
N GLY A 61 11.72 -14.11 10.78
CA GLY A 61 10.61 -14.87 10.23
C GLY A 61 10.05 -14.36 8.89
N GLY A 62 10.76 -13.48 8.22
CA GLY A 62 10.36 -12.93 6.91
C GLY A 62 10.94 -13.71 5.74
N THR A 63 10.64 -13.22 4.55
CA THR A 63 11.02 -13.82 3.24
C THR A 63 11.67 -12.77 2.33
N TYR A 64 12.37 -11.79 2.91
CA TYR A 64 12.99 -10.72 2.13
C TYR A 64 14.05 -11.26 1.18
N ILE A 65 13.86 -11.02 -0.10
CA ILE A 65 14.86 -11.20 -1.16
C ILE A 65 15.34 -9.81 -1.60
N ASP A 66 14.45 -9.04 -2.22
CA ASP A 66 14.68 -7.66 -2.60
C ASP A 66 13.35 -6.90 -2.85
N TYR A 67 13.44 -5.60 -3.08
CA TYR A 67 12.27 -4.76 -3.38
C TYR A 67 11.69 -4.98 -4.78
N VAL A 68 12.46 -5.58 -5.71
CA VAL A 68 11.95 -5.95 -7.06
C VAL A 68 10.98 -7.11 -6.91
N ALA A 69 11.36 -8.18 -6.19
CA ALA A 69 10.48 -9.31 -5.90
C ALA A 69 9.21 -8.87 -5.16
N TYR A 70 9.36 -7.97 -4.17
CA TYR A 70 8.23 -7.38 -3.47
C TYR A 70 7.28 -6.61 -4.41
N ALA A 71 7.80 -5.73 -5.27
CA ALA A 71 6.99 -4.96 -6.21
C ALA A 71 6.25 -5.86 -7.21
N LEU A 72 6.91 -6.91 -7.73
CA LEU A 72 6.30 -7.90 -8.62
C LEU A 72 5.16 -8.65 -7.93
N ALA A 73 5.36 -9.09 -6.69
CA ALA A 73 4.31 -9.76 -5.94
C ALA A 73 3.11 -8.83 -5.67
N VAL A 74 3.35 -7.57 -5.25
CA VAL A 74 2.28 -6.58 -5.04
C VAL A 74 1.52 -6.31 -6.34
N GLU A 75 2.19 -6.22 -7.49
CA GLU A 75 1.55 -6.06 -8.80
C GLU A 75 0.59 -7.22 -9.08
N GLU A 76 1.03 -8.48 -8.90
CA GLU A 76 0.22 -9.66 -9.21
C GLU A 76 -0.99 -9.79 -8.27
N ILE A 77 -0.81 -9.59 -6.97
CA ILE A 77 -1.90 -9.61 -5.98
C ILE A 77 -2.92 -8.50 -6.28
N SER A 78 -2.43 -7.29 -6.59
CA SER A 78 -3.31 -6.13 -6.85
C SER A 78 -4.07 -6.23 -8.17
N ALA A 79 -3.55 -6.98 -9.14
CA ALA A 79 -4.26 -7.26 -10.38
C ALA A 79 -5.50 -8.16 -10.16
N ALA A 80 -5.46 -9.03 -9.16
CA ALA A 80 -6.60 -9.86 -8.79
C ALA A 80 -7.58 -9.09 -7.88
N ASP A 81 -7.06 -8.41 -6.85
CA ASP A 81 -7.85 -7.58 -5.94
C ASP A 81 -7.02 -6.45 -5.33
N ALA A 82 -7.40 -5.22 -5.62
CA ALA A 82 -6.71 -4.03 -5.13
C ALA A 82 -6.74 -3.89 -3.60
N ALA A 83 -7.80 -4.34 -2.96
CA ALA A 83 -7.95 -4.28 -1.49
C ALA A 83 -6.95 -5.23 -0.81
N THR A 84 -6.75 -6.43 -1.34
CA THR A 84 -5.73 -7.39 -0.88
C THR A 84 -4.32 -6.83 -1.11
N GLY A 85 -4.07 -6.18 -2.26
CA GLY A 85 -2.83 -5.46 -2.52
C GLY A 85 -2.56 -4.34 -1.51
N THR A 86 -3.60 -3.59 -1.12
CA THR A 86 -3.50 -2.57 -0.06
C THR A 86 -3.10 -3.19 1.27
N LEU A 87 -3.78 -4.29 1.68
CA LEU A 87 -3.47 -4.99 2.92
C LEU A 87 -1.99 -5.40 2.95
N MET A 88 -1.52 -6.07 1.91
CA MET A 88 -0.13 -6.54 1.79
C MET A 88 0.86 -5.37 1.81
N SER A 89 0.63 -4.32 1.02
CA SER A 89 1.54 -3.17 0.91
C SER A 89 1.66 -2.39 2.21
N VAL A 90 0.54 -2.03 2.83
CA VAL A 90 0.51 -1.27 4.10
C VAL A 90 1.10 -2.09 5.25
N HIS A 91 0.74 -3.37 5.33
CA HIS A 91 1.27 -4.26 6.37
C HIS A 91 2.80 -4.37 6.27
N SER A 92 3.34 -4.61 5.07
CA SER A 92 4.78 -4.76 4.86
C SER A 92 5.53 -3.44 5.09
N SER A 93 5.12 -2.35 4.44
CA SER A 93 5.88 -1.10 4.43
C SER A 93 5.82 -0.33 5.74
N VAL A 94 4.62 -0.14 6.29
CA VAL A 94 4.40 0.72 7.47
C VAL A 94 3.93 -0.05 8.69
N GLY A 95 3.58 -1.33 8.56
CA GLY A 95 3.35 -2.24 9.68
C GLY A 95 4.66 -2.88 10.18
N CYS A 96 5.43 -3.54 9.28
CA CYS A 96 6.69 -4.21 9.62
C CYS A 96 7.89 -3.26 9.59
N GLY A 97 7.98 -2.39 8.59
CA GLY A 97 9.14 -1.53 8.33
C GLY A 97 9.61 -0.70 9.53
N PRO A 98 8.74 0.04 10.23
CA PRO A 98 9.14 0.85 11.39
C PRO A 98 9.78 0.02 12.51
N ILE A 99 9.25 -1.18 12.79
CA ILE A 99 9.80 -2.07 13.82
C ILE A 99 11.14 -2.62 13.38
N LEU A 100 11.25 -3.06 12.13
CA LEU A 100 12.50 -3.57 11.57
C LEU A 100 13.62 -2.54 11.68
N ASN A 101 13.34 -1.28 11.32
CA ASN A 101 14.33 -0.23 11.19
C ASN A 101 14.66 0.46 12.52
N TYR A 102 13.70 0.57 13.45
CA TYR A 102 13.82 1.40 14.66
C TYR A 102 13.49 0.65 15.96
N GLY A 103 12.97 -0.55 15.89
CA GLY A 103 12.65 -1.35 17.07
C GLY A 103 13.89 -1.85 17.79
N THR A 104 13.80 -1.95 19.11
CA THR A 104 14.78 -2.70 19.91
C THR A 104 14.69 -4.20 19.57
N ASP A 105 15.73 -4.98 19.91
CA ASP A 105 15.69 -6.43 19.67
C ASP A 105 14.50 -7.10 20.38
N ALA A 106 14.17 -6.64 21.59
CA ALA A 106 12.99 -7.13 22.32
C ALA A 106 11.67 -6.83 21.57
N GLN A 107 11.52 -5.64 20.99
CA GLN A 107 10.36 -5.28 20.18
C GLN A 107 10.30 -6.09 18.88
N LYS A 108 11.45 -6.31 18.23
CA LYS A 108 11.54 -7.14 17.01
C LYS A 108 11.17 -8.60 17.31
N HIS A 109 11.71 -9.21 18.35
CA HIS A 109 11.35 -10.57 18.77
C HIS A 109 9.87 -10.71 19.15
N THR A 110 9.28 -9.67 19.73
CA THR A 110 7.87 -9.72 20.13
C THR A 110 6.93 -9.68 18.94
N TRP A 111 7.27 -8.91 17.90
CA TRP A 111 6.31 -8.54 16.85
C TRP A 111 6.67 -8.99 15.45
N LEU A 112 7.94 -8.91 15.00
CA LEU A 112 8.26 -9.13 13.59
C LEU A 112 7.91 -10.52 13.09
N GLU A 113 8.20 -11.57 13.83
CA GLU A 113 7.83 -12.92 13.40
C GLU A 113 6.31 -13.09 13.25
N LYS A 114 5.54 -12.55 14.20
CA LYS A 114 4.08 -12.62 14.14
C LYS A 114 3.51 -11.85 12.95
N LEU A 115 4.09 -10.70 12.65
CA LEU A 115 3.70 -9.88 11.51
C LEU A 115 4.09 -10.54 10.20
N ALA A 116 5.35 -10.97 10.06
CA ALA A 116 5.86 -11.58 8.83
C ALA A 116 5.11 -12.86 8.44
N THR A 117 4.70 -13.66 9.43
CA THR A 117 3.95 -14.92 9.21
C THR A 117 2.42 -14.73 9.15
N GLY A 118 1.92 -13.50 9.24
CA GLY A 118 0.48 -13.23 9.23
C GLY A 118 -0.28 -13.62 10.51
N LYS A 119 0.40 -14.09 11.55
CA LYS A 119 -0.22 -14.35 12.87
C LYS A 119 -0.73 -13.07 13.53
N ALA A 120 -0.19 -11.93 13.15
CA ALA A 120 -0.66 -10.61 13.49
C ALA A 120 -0.60 -9.70 12.26
N ILE A 121 -1.53 -8.75 12.16
CA ILE A 121 -1.50 -7.68 11.16
C ILE A 121 -1.16 -6.38 11.87
N GLY A 122 -0.34 -5.53 11.21
CA GLY A 122 0.00 -4.20 11.68
C GLY A 122 -0.85 -3.12 11.01
N CYS A 123 -1.11 -2.04 11.75
CA CYS A 123 -1.67 -0.81 11.20
C CYS A 123 -0.83 0.42 11.57
N PHE A 124 -1.04 1.52 10.83
CA PHE A 124 -0.23 2.72 10.93
C PHE A 124 -1.13 3.92 11.21
N CYS A 125 -1.01 4.48 12.40
CA CYS A 125 -1.87 5.52 12.94
C CYS A 125 -1.17 6.87 12.95
N LEU A 126 -0.97 7.47 11.76
CA LEU A 126 -0.36 8.80 11.57
C LEU A 126 -1.44 9.87 11.34
N THR A 127 -2.25 9.70 10.31
CA THR A 127 -3.23 10.67 9.83
C THR A 127 -4.29 10.97 10.90
N GLU A 128 -4.65 12.24 11.02
CA GLU A 128 -5.71 12.73 11.88
C GLU A 128 -6.77 13.49 11.07
N PRO A 129 -8.01 13.70 11.60
CA PRO A 129 -9.07 14.36 10.84
C PRO A 129 -8.68 15.71 10.24
N HIS A 130 -7.74 16.42 10.83
CA HIS A 130 -7.26 17.75 10.39
C HIS A 130 -5.84 17.73 9.80
N ALA A 131 -5.12 16.61 9.85
CA ALA A 131 -3.72 16.50 9.45
C ALA A 131 -3.49 15.26 8.56
N GLY A 132 -3.44 15.45 7.24
CA GLY A 132 -3.07 14.44 6.24
C GLY A 132 -1.71 14.75 5.63
N SER A 133 -1.68 15.57 4.57
CA SER A 133 -0.44 15.98 3.90
C SER A 133 0.53 16.72 4.82
N GLU A 134 0.02 17.46 5.80
CA GLU A 134 0.79 18.11 6.85
C GLU A 134 1.01 17.15 8.05
N ALA A 135 1.72 16.05 7.80
CA ALA A 135 1.88 14.94 8.75
C ALA A 135 2.56 15.30 10.08
N HIS A 136 3.11 16.50 10.22
CA HIS A 136 3.70 16.98 11.47
C HIS A 136 2.74 17.78 12.36
N ASN A 137 1.56 18.15 11.85
CA ASN A 137 0.57 18.94 12.58
C ASN A 137 -0.41 18.06 13.34
N LEU A 138 0.12 17.12 14.15
CA LEU A 138 -0.69 16.20 14.94
C LEU A 138 -1.20 16.87 16.23
N ARG A 139 -2.38 16.43 16.68
CA ARG A 139 -2.99 16.82 17.95
C ARG A 139 -3.06 15.69 18.98
N THR A 140 -2.93 14.44 18.56
CA THR A 140 -2.78 13.30 19.48
C THR A 140 -1.60 13.54 20.39
N ARG A 141 -1.80 13.41 21.71
CA ARG A 141 -0.79 13.64 22.76
C ARG A 141 -0.40 12.33 23.41
N ALA A 142 0.87 12.25 23.82
CA ALA A 142 1.39 11.17 24.65
C ALA A 142 2.16 11.79 25.82
N GLU A 143 1.72 11.49 27.03
CA GLU A 143 2.33 11.99 28.26
C GLU A 143 2.91 10.82 29.05
N LEU A 144 4.15 10.95 29.53
CA LEU A 144 4.78 9.97 30.39
C LEU A 144 4.33 10.19 31.83
N GLN A 145 3.64 9.21 32.40
CA GLN A 145 3.14 9.20 33.78
C GLN A 145 3.75 8.01 34.52
N GLY A 146 4.80 8.25 35.30
CA GLY A 146 5.59 7.17 35.91
C GLY A 146 6.33 6.37 34.86
N ASP A 147 6.02 5.09 34.74
CA ASP A 147 6.59 4.13 33.78
C ASP A 147 5.64 3.81 32.59
N GLU A 148 4.55 4.56 32.43
CA GLU A 148 3.58 4.41 31.37
C GLU A 148 3.42 5.67 30.52
N TRP A 149 3.26 5.48 29.22
CA TRP A 149 2.72 6.50 28.33
C TRP A 149 1.20 6.48 28.33
N VAL A 150 0.58 7.65 28.44
CA VAL A 150 -0.88 7.83 28.32
C VAL A 150 -1.14 8.58 27.03
N ILE A 151 -1.80 7.92 26.07
CA ILE A 151 -2.06 8.49 24.75
C ILE A 151 -3.54 8.86 24.63
N ASN A 152 -3.78 10.10 24.16
CA ASN A 152 -5.12 10.64 23.92
C ASN A 152 -5.18 11.33 22.54
N GLY A 153 -6.22 11.05 21.75
CA GLY A 153 -6.41 11.66 20.43
C GLY A 153 -7.27 10.83 19.49
N ALA A 154 -7.28 11.23 18.23
CA ALA A 154 -8.04 10.54 17.18
C ALA A 154 -7.19 10.35 15.93
N LYS A 155 -7.35 9.19 15.29
CA LYS A 155 -6.70 8.85 14.03
C LYS A 155 -7.75 8.55 12.95
N GLN A 156 -7.42 8.87 11.71
CA GLN A 156 -8.33 8.78 10.58
C GLN A 156 -7.71 7.97 9.45
N PHE A 157 -8.54 7.26 8.69
CA PHE A 157 -8.14 6.47 7.53
C PHE A 157 -7.08 5.40 7.84
N VAL A 158 -7.21 4.74 8.99
CA VAL A 158 -6.28 3.70 9.43
C VAL A 158 -6.59 2.41 8.69
N SER A 159 -5.75 2.05 7.71
CA SER A 159 -5.82 0.76 7.01
C SER A 159 -5.50 -0.38 7.95
N ASN A 160 -6.22 -1.50 7.83
CA ASN A 160 -6.16 -2.67 8.70
C ASN A 160 -6.55 -2.40 10.18
N GLY A 161 -7.17 -1.25 10.50
CA GLY A 161 -7.41 -0.82 11.86
C GLY A 161 -8.25 -1.78 12.71
N LYS A 162 -9.26 -2.43 12.10
CA LYS A 162 -10.12 -3.42 12.76
C LYS A 162 -9.46 -4.79 12.87
N ARG A 163 -8.64 -5.15 11.87
CA ARG A 163 -7.96 -6.45 11.77
C ARG A 163 -6.67 -6.50 12.57
N ALA A 164 -5.99 -5.35 12.72
CA ALA A 164 -4.67 -5.27 13.32
C ALA A 164 -4.62 -5.81 14.76
N LYS A 165 -3.49 -6.39 15.12
CA LYS A 165 -3.11 -6.74 16.50
C LYS A 165 -2.08 -5.78 17.07
N LEU A 166 -1.44 -4.98 16.21
CA LEU A 166 -0.47 -3.97 16.58
C LEU A 166 -0.71 -2.69 15.77
N ALA A 167 -0.78 -1.57 16.46
CA ALA A 167 -0.81 -0.24 15.86
C ALA A 167 0.52 0.50 16.11
N ILE A 168 1.07 1.11 15.04
CA ILE A 168 2.16 2.07 15.17
C ILE A 168 1.53 3.45 15.26
N VAL A 169 1.50 4.02 16.45
CA VAL A 169 0.82 5.28 16.76
C VAL A 169 1.81 6.43 16.88
N PHE A 170 1.53 7.51 16.17
CA PHE A 170 2.31 8.76 16.25
C PHE A 170 1.57 9.78 17.09
N ALA A 171 2.29 10.36 18.06
CA ALA A 171 1.74 11.36 18.97
C ALA A 171 2.76 12.43 19.30
N VAL A 172 2.29 13.57 19.74
CA VAL A 172 3.13 14.67 20.22
C VAL A 172 3.49 14.42 21.69
N THR A 173 4.79 14.30 21.94
CA THR A 173 5.37 14.18 23.29
C THR A 173 5.91 15.49 23.83
N ASP A 174 6.36 16.40 22.92
CA ASP A 174 7.04 17.64 23.27
C ASP A 174 6.53 18.77 22.36
N PRO A 175 5.37 19.39 22.71
CA PRO A 175 4.70 20.36 21.83
C PRO A 175 5.55 21.59 21.49
N GLU A 176 6.42 22.00 22.39
CA GLU A 176 7.32 23.15 22.24
C GLU A 176 8.41 22.91 21.19
N LEU A 177 8.71 21.64 20.84
CA LEU A 177 9.73 21.27 19.85
C LEU A 177 9.17 21.20 18.42
N GLY A 178 7.87 21.45 18.20
CA GLY A 178 7.23 21.42 16.89
C GLY A 178 7.44 20.08 16.18
N LYS A 179 8.02 20.08 14.97
CA LYS A 179 8.28 18.83 14.18
C LYS A 179 9.18 17.81 14.90
N LYS A 180 10.01 18.25 15.83
CA LYS A 180 10.90 17.40 16.63
C LYS A 180 10.24 16.88 17.90
N GLY A 181 9.00 17.26 18.16
CA GLY A 181 8.25 16.84 19.33
C GLY A 181 7.33 15.64 19.09
N LEU A 182 7.42 14.97 17.93
CA LEU A 182 6.64 13.78 17.63
C LEU A 182 7.39 12.51 17.97
N SER A 183 6.69 11.54 18.57
CA SER A 183 7.21 10.21 18.88
C SER A 183 6.32 9.12 18.29
N ALA A 184 6.88 7.91 18.14
CA ALA A 184 6.18 6.74 17.64
C ALA A 184 6.05 5.69 18.76
N PHE A 185 4.95 4.96 18.79
CA PHE A 185 4.64 3.98 19.83
C PHE A 185 4.10 2.69 19.25
N LEU A 186 4.46 1.57 19.83
CA LEU A 186 3.87 0.25 19.58
C LEU A 186 2.70 0.05 20.53
N VAL A 187 1.49 0.04 20.00
CA VAL A 187 0.25 -0.09 20.77
C VAL A 187 -0.46 -1.39 20.38
N PRO A 188 -0.56 -2.39 21.25
CA PRO A 188 -1.44 -3.55 21.05
C PRO A 188 -2.89 -3.07 20.90
N THR A 189 -3.61 -3.59 19.88
CA THR A 189 -4.97 -3.09 19.57
C THR A 189 -6.05 -3.64 20.49
N ASP A 190 -5.75 -4.64 21.30
CA ASP A 190 -6.59 -5.14 22.40
C ASP A 190 -6.51 -4.27 23.66
N ASN A 191 -5.68 -3.22 23.66
CA ASN A 191 -5.66 -2.21 24.72
C ASN A 191 -7.03 -1.52 24.80
N PRO A 192 -7.64 -1.44 26.01
CA PRO A 192 -8.98 -0.86 26.17
C PRO A 192 -9.07 0.64 25.78
N GLY A 193 -7.93 1.33 25.75
CA GLY A 193 -7.85 2.72 25.30
C GLY A 193 -7.68 2.86 23.77
N PHE A 194 -7.51 1.77 23.02
CA PHE A 194 -7.49 1.78 21.55
C PHE A 194 -8.87 1.38 21.02
N VAL A 195 -9.65 2.34 20.56
CA VAL A 195 -11.04 2.12 20.15
C VAL A 195 -11.18 2.34 18.65
N VAL A 196 -11.63 1.30 17.94
CA VAL A 196 -12.05 1.42 16.55
C VAL A 196 -13.48 1.96 16.53
N ASP A 197 -13.65 3.21 16.12
CA ASP A 197 -14.95 3.88 16.13
C ASP A 197 -15.87 3.39 15.03
N ARG A 198 -15.35 3.32 13.81
CA ARG A 198 -16.10 2.87 12.62
C ARG A 198 -15.16 2.47 11.49
N SER A 199 -15.68 1.60 10.62
CA SER A 199 -15.11 1.37 9.29
C SER A 199 -15.70 2.36 8.29
N GLU A 200 -14.86 2.90 7.40
CA GLU A 200 -15.28 3.91 6.43
C GLU A 200 -15.93 3.26 5.19
N HIS A 201 -17.05 3.83 4.75
CA HIS A 201 -17.66 3.49 3.47
C HIS A 201 -16.94 4.22 2.34
N LYS A 202 -16.35 3.48 1.41
CA LYS A 202 -15.43 4.01 0.41
C LYS A 202 -15.95 3.88 -1.02
N MET A 203 -15.43 4.70 -1.92
CA MET A 203 -15.68 4.63 -3.35
C MET A 203 -15.16 3.31 -3.94
N GLY A 204 -13.91 2.95 -3.66
CA GLY A 204 -13.21 1.75 -4.11
C GLY A 204 -12.45 1.08 -2.98
N ILE A 205 -11.72 0.01 -3.31
CA ILE A 205 -11.02 -0.86 -2.34
C ILE A 205 -11.89 -1.16 -1.11
N ARG A 206 -13.18 -1.43 -1.35
CA ARG A 206 -14.17 -1.51 -0.27
C ARG A 206 -13.89 -2.63 0.72
N ALA A 207 -13.30 -3.73 0.25
CA ALA A 207 -12.89 -4.87 1.09
C ALA A 207 -11.68 -4.56 1.98
N SER A 208 -10.91 -3.50 1.70
CA SER A 208 -9.83 -3.05 2.58
C SER A 208 -10.41 -2.39 3.82
N ASP A 209 -10.10 -2.94 4.98
CA ASP A 209 -10.45 -2.38 6.28
C ASP A 209 -9.76 -1.01 6.46
N THR A 210 -10.56 0.04 6.62
CA THR A 210 -10.10 1.42 6.79
C THR A 210 -10.94 2.08 7.87
N CYS A 211 -10.32 2.49 8.98
CA CYS A 211 -11.03 2.88 10.20
C CYS A 211 -10.72 4.29 10.65
N ALA A 212 -11.69 4.87 11.39
CA ALA A 212 -11.43 5.90 12.37
C ALA A 212 -11.10 5.23 13.72
N VAL A 213 -10.13 5.76 14.44
CA VAL A 213 -9.64 5.23 15.73
C VAL A 213 -9.55 6.34 16.75
N THR A 214 -10.10 6.11 17.93
CA THR A 214 -9.95 6.98 19.11
C THR A 214 -8.97 6.34 20.09
N LEU A 215 -8.05 7.15 20.59
CA LEU A 215 -7.16 6.82 21.70
C LEU A 215 -7.69 7.55 22.94
N ASN A 216 -8.20 6.80 23.89
CA ASN A 216 -8.82 7.33 25.11
C ASN A 216 -8.12 6.78 26.35
N ASN A 217 -7.27 7.59 26.97
CA ASN A 217 -6.42 7.17 28.09
C ASN A 217 -5.72 5.84 27.79
N CYS A 218 -5.22 5.70 26.54
CA CYS A 218 -4.55 4.51 26.09
C CYS A 218 -3.19 4.39 26.80
N ARG A 219 -3.12 3.53 27.83
CA ARG A 219 -1.94 3.33 28.65
C ARG A 219 -1.09 2.20 28.10
N ILE A 220 0.18 2.48 27.90
CA ILE A 220 1.18 1.52 27.41
C ILE A 220 2.48 1.69 28.20
N PRO A 221 3.26 0.61 28.41
CA PRO A 221 4.56 0.72 29.09
C PRO A 221 5.51 1.73 28.42
N ALA A 222 6.39 2.34 29.20
CA ALA A 222 7.42 3.24 28.68
C ALA A 222 8.27 2.58 27.58
N SER A 223 8.49 1.26 27.65
CA SER A 223 9.20 0.44 26.67
C SER A 223 8.50 0.29 25.32
N SER A 224 7.22 0.75 25.19
CA SER A 224 6.48 0.77 23.94
C SER A 224 6.90 1.92 23.01
N LEU A 225 7.76 2.83 23.45
CA LEU A 225 8.35 3.86 22.59
C LEU A 225 9.16 3.18 21.49
N LEU A 226 8.85 3.50 20.23
CA LEU A 226 9.55 3.00 19.05
C LEU A 226 10.64 4.00 18.64
N GLY A 227 11.89 3.54 18.66
CA GLY A 227 13.05 4.40 18.44
C GLY A 227 13.24 5.40 19.58
N GLU A 228 13.64 6.64 19.26
CA GLU A 228 13.92 7.70 20.21
C GLU A 228 12.74 8.69 20.32
N ARG A 229 12.54 9.24 21.52
CA ARG A 229 11.60 10.34 21.76
C ARG A 229 11.93 11.53 20.84
N GLY A 230 10.91 12.10 20.20
CA GLY A 230 11.07 13.22 19.27
C GLY A 230 11.48 12.82 17.84
N LYS A 231 11.68 11.52 17.53
CA LYS A 231 12.05 11.02 16.21
C LYS A 231 10.86 10.47 15.41
N GLY A 232 9.64 10.56 15.91
CA GLY A 232 8.45 9.98 15.28
C GLY A 232 8.24 10.43 13.84
N LEU A 233 8.43 11.72 13.53
CA LEU A 233 8.29 12.21 12.14
C LEU A 233 9.32 11.57 11.20
N ALA A 234 10.57 11.44 11.62
CA ALA A 234 11.62 10.81 10.82
C ALA A 234 11.29 9.31 10.57
N ILE A 235 10.82 8.61 11.61
CA ILE A 235 10.36 7.21 11.51
C ILE A 235 9.21 7.10 10.52
N ALA A 236 8.22 7.99 10.56
CA ALA A 236 7.10 7.97 9.63
C ALA A 236 7.57 8.16 8.18
N LEU A 237 8.34 9.20 7.91
CA LEU A 237 8.73 9.60 6.55
C LEU A 237 9.68 8.59 5.88
N SER A 238 10.62 7.98 6.61
CA SER A 238 11.57 7.00 6.06
C SER A 238 10.90 5.70 5.61
N ASN A 239 9.80 5.29 6.28
CA ASN A 239 9.07 4.08 5.91
C ASN A 239 8.09 4.32 4.75
N LEU A 240 7.60 5.54 4.56
CA LEU A 240 6.76 5.91 3.42
C LEU A 240 7.49 5.83 2.07
N GLU A 241 8.83 5.83 2.04
CA GLU A 241 9.60 5.68 0.80
C GLU A 241 9.40 4.28 0.18
N GLY A 242 9.53 3.22 1.00
CA GLY A 242 9.20 1.86 0.57
C GLY A 242 7.71 1.67 0.23
N GLY A 243 6.83 2.33 0.99
CA GLY A 243 5.39 2.33 0.74
C GLY A 243 5.02 2.88 -0.64
N ARG A 244 5.70 3.94 -1.11
CA ARG A 244 5.46 4.50 -2.47
C ARG A 244 5.73 3.50 -3.58
N ILE A 245 6.77 2.68 -3.46
CA ILE A 245 7.06 1.60 -4.41
C ILE A 245 5.91 0.58 -4.40
N GLY A 246 5.44 0.18 -3.22
CA GLY A 246 4.29 -0.72 -3.08
C GLY A 246 3.01 -0.18 -3.71
N ILE A 247 2.68 1.10 -3.46
CA ILE A 247 1.49 1.73 -4.06
C ILE A 247 1.63 1.93 -5.58
N ALA A 248 2.84 2.21 -6.08
CA ALA A 248 3.08 2.26 -7.51
C ALA A 248 2.86 0.88 -8.17
N ALA A 249 3.35 -0.19 -7.54
CA ALA A 249 3.14 -1.57 -7.98
C ALA A 249 1.65 -1.97 -7.92
N GLN A 250 0.93 -1.56 -6.87
CA GLN A 250 -0.51 -1.76 -6.77
C GLN A 250 -1.26 -1.05 -7.92
N ALA A 251 -0.98 0.21 -8.16
CA ALA A 251 -1.60 0.97 -9.25
C ALA A 251 -1.33 0.33 -10.62
N LEU A 252 -0.10 -0.18 -10.82
CA LEU A 252 0.27 -0.92 -12.03
C LEU A 252 -0.54 -2.23 -12.16
N GLY A 253 -0.72 -2.98 -11.08
CA GLY A 253 -1.52 -4.21 -11.06
C GLY A 253 -2.97 -3.95 -11.45
N ILE A 254 -3.61 -2.93 -10.87
CA ILE A 254 -4.98 -2.50 -11.21
C ILE A 254 -5.08 -2.12 -12.69
N ALA A 255 -4.14 -1.30 -13.18
CA ALA A 255 -4.13 -0.87 -14.58
C ALA A 255 -3.94 -2.04 -15.55
N ARG A 256 -3.06 -2.99 -15.22
CA ARG A 256 -2.83 -4.21 -16.02
C ARG A 256 -4.10 -5.05 -16.09
N ALA A 257 -4.77 -5.29 -14.97
CA ALA A 257 -6.04 -6.05 -14.95
C ALA A 257 -7.12 -5.36 -15.80
N ALA A 258 -7.23 -4.04 -15.73
CA ALA A 258 -8.16 -3.27 -16.55
C ALA A 258 -7.84 -3.36 -18.04
N PHE A 259 -6.56 -3.29 -18.40
CA PHE A 259 -6.08 -3.46 -19.78
C PHE A 259 -6.35 -4.88 -20.31
N GLU A 260 -6.03 -5.92 -19.53
CA GLU A 260 -6.24 -7.31 -19.92
C GLU A 260 -7.72 -7.60 -20.16
N ALA A 261 -8.61 -7.10 -19.28
CA ALA A 261 -10.06 -7.20 -19.48
C ALA A 261 -10.55 -6.47 -20.74
N ALA A 262 -10.05 -5.25 -20.97
CA ALA A 262 -10.41 -4.48 -22.17
C ALA A 262 -9.91 -5.15 -23.46
N LEU A 263 -8.72 -5.72 -23.44
CA LEU A 263 -8.13 -6.44 -24.57
C LEU A 263 -8.92 -7.71 -24.90
N ALA A 264 -9.31 -8.49 -23.87
CA ALA A 264 -10.12 -9.69 -24.05
C ALA A 264 -11.49 -9.32 -24.65
N TYR A 265 -12.16 -8.33 -24.06
CA TYR A 265 -13.44 -7.85 -24.57
C TYR A 265 -13.36 -7.34 -26.01
N ALA A 266 -12.30 -6.58 -26.34
CA ALA A 266 -12.13 -6.03 -27.68
C ALA A 266 -11.90 -7.09 -28.77
N ARG A 267 -11.37 -8.27 -28.41
CA ARG A 267 -11.18 -9.41 -29.32
C ARG A 267 -12.49 -10.17 -29.61
N GLU A 268 -13.41 -10.18 -28.65
CA GLU A 268 -14.65 -10.95 -28.74
C GLU A 268 -15.83 -10.10 -29.23
N ARG A 269 -15.90 -8.84 -28.82
CA ARG A 269 -17.02 -7.95 -29.16
C ARG A 269 -16.99 -7.58 -30.63
N VAL A 270 -18.09 -7.85 -31.33
CA VAL A 270 -18.26 -7.52 -32.76
C VAL A 270 -19.16 -6.29 -32.91
N GLN A 271 -18.72 -5.31 -33.67
CA GLN A 271 -19.50 -4.18 -34.16
C GLN A 271 -19.03 -3.81 -35.59
N PHE A 272 -19.94 -3.42 -36.45
CA PHE A 272 -19.67 -3.14 -37.88
C PHE A 272 -18.98 -4.34 -38.56
N ASP A 273 -19.53 -5.54 -38.29
CA ASP A 273 -19.17 -6.84 -38.88
C ASP A 273 -17.74 -7.36 -38.60
N LYS A 274 -17.06 -6.79 -37.59
CA LYS A 274 -15.74 -7.24 -37.16
C LYS A 274 -15.48 -7.02 -35.66
N PRO A 275 -14.54 -7.76 -35.05
CA PRO A 275 -14.10 -7.51 -33.69
C PRO A 275 -13.68 -6.05 -33.49
N ILE A 276 -14.05 -5.44 -32.35
CA ILE A 276 -13.79 -4.01 -32.15
C ILE A 276 -12.30 -3.66 -32.07
N ILE A 277 -11.42 -4.64 -31.78
CA ILE A 277 -9.97 -4.45 -31.81
C ILE A 277 -9.46 -4.10 -33.22
N GLU A 278 -10.17 -4.46 -34.27
CA GLU A 278 -9.81 -4.14 -35.66
C GLU A 278 -10.20 -2.72 -36.09
N HIS A 279 -10.92 -1.98 -35.24
CA HIS A 279 -11.15 -0.57 -35.44
C HIS A 279 -9.95 0.24 -34.95
N GLN A 280 -9.39 1.08 -35.82
CA GLN A 280 -8.17 1.85 -35.56
C GLN A 280 -8.22 2.64 -34.24
N SER A 281 -9.37 3.24 -33.90
CA SER A 281 -9.55 4.00 -32.66
C SER A 281 -9.38 3.14 -31.39
N ILE A 282 -9.87 1.90 -31.42
CA ILE A 282 -9.71 0.94 -30.31
C ILE A 282 -8.27 0.39 -30.27
N ALA A 283 -7.73 0.02 -31.44
CA ALA A 283 -6.34 -0.48 -31.53
C ALA A 283 -5.33 0.57 -31.00
N ASN A 284 -5.47 1.84 -31.40
CA ASN A 284 -4.62 2.93 -30.91
C ASN A 284 -4.75 3.11 -29.39
N LEU A 285 -5.96 3.04 -28.87
CA LEU A 285 -6.21 3.19 -27.44
C LEU A 285 -5.56 2.06 -26.63
N LEU A 286 -5.66 0.82 -27.10
CA LEU A 286 -5.00 -0.33 -26.49
C LEU A 286 -3.47 -0.21 -26.57
N ALA A 287 -2.92 0.30 -27.67
CA ALA A 287 -1.48 0.56 -27.81
C ALA A 287 -0.98 1.59 -26.82
N ASP A 288 -1.73 2.69 -26.63
CA ASP A 288 -1.41 3.72 -25.62
C ASP A 288 -1.46 3.18 -24.20
N MET A 289 -2.48 2.38 -23.86
CA MET A 289 -2.61 1.73 -22.55
C MET A 289 -1.41 0.83 -22.29
N HIS A 290 -1.05 -0.03 -23.23
CA HIS A 290 0.07 -0.96 -23.12
C HIS A 290 1.42 -0.25 -22.95
N THR A 291 1.65 0.81 -23.74
CA THR A 291 2.87 1.63 -23.67
C THR A 291 3.04 2.26 -22.29
N ARG A 292 1.97 2.86 -21.74
CA ARG A 292 1.99 3.51 -20.43
C ARG A 292 2.22 2.50 -19.29
N ILE A 293 1.61 1.31 -19.36
CA ILE A 293 1.83 0.21 -18.40
C ILE A 293 3.30 -0.20 -18.38
N ASN A 294 3.91 -0.38 -19.57
CA ASN A 294 5.32 -0.79 -19.66
C ASN A 294 6.27 0.30 -19.15
N ALA A 295 6.03 1.57 -19.49
CA ALA A 295 6.81 2.68 -18.96
C ALA A 295 6.73 2.77 -17.43
N THR A 296 5.53 2.58 -16.88
CA THR A 296 5.31 2.56 -15.42
C THR A 296 6.11 1.46 -14.75
N ARG A 297 6.09 0.23 -15.31
CA ARG A 297 6.85 -0.90 -14.76
C ARG A 297 8.34 -0.59 -14.68
N LEU A 298 8.92 0.04 -15.71
CA LEU A 298 10.32 0.43 -15.71
C LEU A 298 10.66 1.41 -14.58
N LEU A 299 9.81 2.41 -14.34
CA LEU A 299 10.00 3.37 -13.24
C LEU A 299 9.95 2.67 -11.87
N ILE A 300 9.00 1.74 -11.68
CA ILE A 300 8.87 0.98 -10.43
C ILE A 300 10.10 0.10 -10.20
N LEU A 301 10.52 -0.66 -11.21
CA LEU A 301 11.68 -1.55 -11.11
C LEU A 301 12.97 -0.77 -10.86
N HIS A 302 13.12 0.43 -11.44
CA HIS A 302 14.26 1.30 -11.18
C HIS A 302 14.30 1.73 -9.70
N ALA A 303 13.20 2.27 -9.17
CA ALA A 303 13.11 2.67 -7.77
C ALA A 303 13.33 1.46 -6.81
N ALA A 304 12.77 0.30 -7.14
CA ALA A 304 12.93 -0.93 -6.38
C ALA A 304 14.39 -1.41 -6.33
N ARG A 305 15.11 -1.37 -7.46
CA ARG A 305 16.55 -1.72 -7.54
C ARG A 305 17.41 -0.79 -6.68
N LEU A 306 17.20 0.52 -6.74
CA LEU A 306 17.89 1.48 -5.88
C LEU A 306 17.66 1.19 -4.41
N ARG A 307 16.40 0.94 -4.03
CA ARG A 307 16.04 0.59 -2.66
C ARG A 307 16.71 -0.70 -2.19
N SER A 308 16.73 -1.74 -3.03
CA SER A 308 17.40 -3.01 -2.73
C SER A 308 18.91 -2.84 -2.54
N ALA A 309 19.51 -1.95 -3.30
CA ALA A 309 20.93 -1.61 -3.18
C ALA A 309 21.26 -0.68 -2.00
N GLY A 310 20.29 -0.32 -1.16
CA GLY A 310 20.48 0.63 -0.05
C GLY A 310 20.78 2.06 -0.50
N GLN A 311 20.51 2.39 -1.76
CA GLN A 311 20.74 3.72 -2.30
C GLN A 311 19.55 4.66 -2.03
N PRO A 312 19.77 5.97 -1.87
CA PRO A 312 18.69 6.95 -1.81
C PRO A 312 17.80 6.82 -3.06
N CYS A 313 16.49 6.74 -2.86
CA CYS A 313 15.54 6.57 -3.97
C CYS A 313 14.23 7.37 -3.78
N LEU A 314 14.27 8.41 -2.94
CA LEU A 314 13.08 9.22 -2.64
C LEU A 314 12.47 9.85 -3.89
N SER A 315 13.31 10.38 -4.78
CA SER A 315 12.88 10.99 -6.04
C SER A 315 12.26 9.94 -6.97
N GLU A 316 12.94 8.83 -7.18
CA GLU A 316 12.54 7.74 -8.09
C GLU A 316 11.28 7.05 -7.59
N ALA A 317 11.16 6.78 -6.29
CA ALA A 317 9.94 6.23 -5.68
C ALA A 317 8.75 7.19 -5.81
N SER A 318 9.01 8.51 -5.66
CA SER A 318 7.98 9.55 -5.85
C SER A 318 7.56 9.66 -7.31
N GLN A 319 8.50 9.60 -8.28
CA GLN A 319 8.21 9.59 -9.72
C GLN A 319 7.41 8.34 -10.11
N ALA A 320 7.83 7.17 -9.64
CA ALA A 320 7.12 5.91 -9.90
C ALA A 320 5.69 5.97 -9.38
N LYS A 321 5.48 6.43 -8.13
CA LYS A 321 4.15 6.53 -7.52
C LYS A 321 3.27 7.56 -8.22
N LEU A 322 3.78 8.72 -8.55
CA LEU A 322 3.06 9.77 -9.26
C LEU A 322 2.60 9.27 -10.63
N PHE A 323 3.52 8.77 -11.42
CA PHE A 323 3.21 8.30 -12.78
C PHE A 323 2.28 7.09 -12.77
N ALA A 324 2.52 6.10 -11.91
CA ALA A 324 1.71 4.90 -11.81
C ALA A 324 0.26 5.21 -11.45
N SER A 325 0.02 6.07 -10.45
CA SER A 325 -1.32 6.38 -9.98
C SER A 325 -2.16 7.17 -11.00
N GLU A 326 -1.55 8.12 -11.71
CA GLU A 326 -2.23 8.87 -12.76
C GLU A 326 -2.46 8.02 -14.02
N MET A 327 -1.49 7.17 -14.37
CA MET A 327 -1.62 6.19 -15.44
C MET A 327 -2.74 5.19 -15.17
N ALA A 328 -2.85 4.69 -13.93
CA ALA A 328 -3.86 3.69 -13.58
C ALA A 328 -5.29 4.22 -13.74
N GLU A 329 -5.56 5.44 -13.25
CA GLU A 329 -6.87 6.06 -13.45
C GLU A 329 -7.20 6.22 -14.93
N TRP A 330 -6.23 6.69 -15.71
CA TRP A 330 -6.41 6.87 -17.16
C TRP A 330 -6.68 5.53 -17.85
N VAL A 331 -5.90 4.47 -17.57
CA VAL A 331 -6.07 3.15 -18.17
C VAL A 331 -7.43 2.55 -17.79
N CYS A 332 -7.82 2.61 -16.52
CA CYS A 332 -9.13 2.10 -16.07
C CYS A 332 -10.29 2.85 -16.73
N SER A 333 -10.20 4.17 -16.87
CA SER A 333 -11.18 4.96 -17.60
C SER A 333 -11.31 4.51 -19.07
N LYS A 334 -10.18 4.21 -19.72
CA LYS A 334 -10.18 3.74 -21.12
C LYS A 334 -10.70 2.30 -21.24
N ALA A 335 -10.46 1.46 -20.24
CA ALA A 335 -11.03 0.12 -20.18
C ALA A 335 -12.57 0.15 -20.14
N ILE A 336 -13.17 1.02 -19.30
CA ILE A 336 -14.62 1.26 -19.29
C ILE A 336 -15.09 1.72 -20.68
N GLN A 337 -14.39 2.68 -21.30
CA GLN A 337 -14.75 3.22 -22.61
C GLN A 337 -14.75 2.14 -23.70
N ILE A 338 -13.79 1.21 -23.69
CA ILE A 338 -13.71 0.08 -24.65
C ILE A 338 -14.89 -0.88 -24.45
N HIS A 339 -15.33 -1.13 -23.22
CA HIS A 339 -16.51 -1.95 -22.93
C HIS A 339 -17.82 -1.25 -23.31
N GLY A 340 -17.82 0.08 -23.48
CA GLY A 340 -19.02 0.87 -23.74
C GLY A 340 -20.02 0.76 -22.58
N GLY A 341 -21.31 0.58 -22.88
CA GLY A 341 -22.35 0.47 -21.84
C GLY A 341 -22.13 -0.68 -20.86
N TYR A 342 -21.56 -1.78 -21.31
CA TYR A 342 -21.22 -2.92 -20.44
C TYR A 342 -20.13 -2.58 -19.41
N GLY A 343 -19.22 -1.67 -19.72
CA GLY A 343 -18.19 -1.23 -18.77
C GLY A 343 -18.72 -0.41 -17.59
N TYR A 344 -19.98 -0.02 -17.62
CA TYR A 344 -20.68 0.72 -16.56
C TYR A 344 -21.51 -0.18 -15.63
N LEU A 345 -21.51 -1.50 -15.89
CA LEU A 345 -22.24 -2.50 -15.14
C LEU A 345 -21.33 -3.29 -14.21
N GLU A 346 -21.82 -3.64 -13.02
CA GLU A 346 -21.10 -4.46 -12.03
C GLU A 346 -20.79 -5.90 -12.50
N ASP A 347 -21.44 -6.36 -13.59
CA ASP A 347 -21.16 -7.66 -14.21
C ASP A 347 -19.76 -7.74 -14.85
N TYR A 348 -19.14 -6.59 -15.12
CA TYR A 348 -17.80 -6.46 -15.66
C TYR A 348 -16.88 -5.78 -14.65
N PRO A 349 -15.64 -6.27 -14.46
CA PRO A 349 -14.78 -5.80 -13.38
C PRO A 349 -14.18 -4.38 -13.60
N VAL A 350 -14.29 -3.83 -14.81
CA VAL A 350 -13.59 -2.59 -15.18
C VAL A 350 -14.09 -1.35 -14.43
N GLU A 351 -15.37 -1.32 -14.03
CA GLU A 351 -15.91 -0.25 -13.18
C GLU A 351 -15.29 -0.27 -11.79
N ARG A 352 -15.09 -1.48 -11.20
CA ARG A 352 -14.43 -1.66 -9.91
C ARG A 352 -12.98 -1.22 -9.99
N TYR A 353 -12.24 -1.63 -11.01
CA TYR A 353 -10.85 -1.21 -11.21
C TYR A 353 -10.70 0.32 -11.29
N TYR A 354 -11.64 1.00 -11.92
CA TYR A 354 -11.65 2.47 -11.97
C TYR A 354 -11.85 3.08 -10.58
N ARG A 355 -12.82 2.59 -9.79
CA ARG A 355 -13.06 3.05 -8.42
C ARG A 355 -11.85 2.79 -7.52
N ASP A 356 -11.24 1.61 -7.66
CA ASP A 356 -10.09 1.19 -6.87
C ASP A 356 -8.83 1.99 -7.22
N ALA A 357 -8.59 2.29 -8.50
CA ALA A 357 -7.43 3.05 -8.94
C ALA A 357 -7.38 4.47 -8.35
N ARG A 358 -8.55 5.09 -8.11
CA ARG A 358 -8.62 6.49 -7.70
C ARG A 358 -7.89 6.79 -6.40
N ILE A 359 -7.91 5.89 -5.43
CA ILE A 359 -7.27 6.12 -4.13
C ILE A 359 -5.75 6.20 -4.24
N THR A 360 -5.14 5.57 -5.26
CA THR A 360 -3.68 5.52 -5.42
C THR A 360 -3.05 6.89 -5.64
N GLN A 361 -3.82 7.89 -6.08
CA GLN A 361 -3.38 9.28 -6.18
C GLN A 361 -3.44 10.06 -4.85
N ILE A 362 -4.10 9.52 -3.83
CA ILE A 362 -4.43 10.23 -2.60
C ILE A 362 -3.58 9.75 -1.43
N TYR A 363 -3.62 8.45 -1.12
CA TYR A 363 -2.92 7.93 0.07
C TYR A 363 -1.41 7.76 -0.16
N GLU A 364 -0.68 7.54 0.92
CA GLU A 364 0.80 7.46 0.96
C GLU A 364 1.50 8.67 0.31
N GLY A 365 0.88 9.83 0.47
CA GLY A 365 1.28 11.10 -0.13
C GLY A 365 0.58 11.35 -1.46
N SER A 366 -0.26 12.39 -1.50
CA SER A 366 -1.01 12.73 -2.71
C SER A 366 -0.11 13.05 -3.90
N SER A 367 -0.67 13.06 -5.11
CA SER A 367 0.06 13.42 -6.34
C SER A 367 0.77 14.78 -6.20
N GLU A 368 0.16 15.74 -5.48
CA GLU A 368 0.75 17.05 -5.20
C GLU A 368 1.99 16.93 -4.28
N ILE A 369 1.92 16.08 -3.25
CA ILE A 369 3.05 15.82 -2.36
C ILE A 369 4.19 15.14 -3.11
N GLN A 370 3.90 14.18 -4.01
CA GLN A 370 4.94 13.57 -4.84
C GLN A 370 5.64 14.62 -5.71
N ARG A 371 4.89 15.53 -6.34
CA ARG A 371 5.45 16.64 -7.14
C ARG A 371 6.32 17.56 -6.31
N LEU A 372 5.91 17.89 -5.08
CA LEU A 372 6.72 18.71 -4.16
C LEU A 372 8.04 18.03 -3.80
N LEU A 373 8.02 16.72 -3.55
CA LEU A 373 9.22 15.96 -3.22
C LEU A 373 10.19 15.89 -4.42
N ILE A 374 9.68 15.58 -5.61
CA ILE A 374 10.47 15.56 -6.84
C ILE A 374 11.08 16.95 -7.10
N ALA A 375 10.27 18.01 -7.03
CA ALA A 375 10.74 19.38 -7.25
C ALA A 375 11.80 19.83 -6.24
N ARG A 376 11.74 19.34 -5.00
CA ARG A 376 12.77 19.62 -3.99
C ARG A 376 14.10 18.99 -4.36
N GLU A 377 14.12 17.74 -4.82
CA GLU A 377 15.33 17.05 -5.23
C GLU A 377 15.97 17.68 -6.49
N LEU A 378 15.14 18.19 -7.41
CA LEU A 378 15.64 18.90 -8.62
C LEU A 378 16.49 20.13 -8.31
N ARG A 379 16.34 20.75 -7.12
CA ARG A 379 17.18 21.89 -6.71
C ARG A 379 18.65 21.51 -6.55
N HIS A 380 18.96 20.23 -6.39
CA HIS A 380 20.30 19.68 -6.22
C HIS A 380 20.80 18.89 -7.43
N TYR A 381 19.99 18.83 -8.51
CA TYR A 381 20.26 17.96 -9.66
C TYR A 381 21.41 18.43 -10.56
N LEU A 382 21.74 19.72 -10.55
CA LEU A 382 22.78 20.33 -11.41
C LEU A 382 23.99 20.83 -10.63
N VAL A 383 24.17 20.40 -9.38
CA VAL A 383 25.30 20.83 -8.52
C VAL A 383 26.32 19.73 -8.39
#